data_4e41e2e4f23d91c01403843f7cc97dfd
#
_entry.id   4e41e2e4f23d91c01403843f7cc97dfd
#
_cell.length_a   1.000
_cell.length_b   1.000
_cell.length_c   1.000
_cell.angle_alpha   90.00
_cell.angle_beta   90.00
_cell.angle_gamma   90.00
#
_symmetry.space_group_name_H-M   'P 1'
#
loop_
_entity.id
_entity.type
_entity.pdbx_description
1 polymer ?
#
loop_
_entity_poly.entity_id
_entity_poly.type
_entity_poly.pdbx_seq_one_letter_code
_entity_poly.pdbx_strand_id
1 'polypeptide(L)'
;MWLSNSSVGRKVVMSVTGIALVLFLTFHMAMNLVAIISADGYNMICEFLGANWYALVATAGLAALFVIHIIYAFWLTMQNRKARGSERYAVVDKPKTVEWASQNMLVLGLIVIVGLGLHLFNFWAKMQLPELMHNLDMHADTLVSYTHLRAHETGRNLVC
;
A
#
# COMPACT_ATOMS: atom_id res chain seq x y z
N MET A 1 -22.12 7.81 14.46
CA MET A 1 -20.74 7.46 14.90
C MET A 1 -19.92 8.76 14.99
N TRP A 2 -19.23 8.99 16.11
CA TRP A 2 -18.48 10.23 16.36
C TRP A 2 -17.34 10.47 15.34
N LEU A 3 -16.63 9.39 14.94
CA LEU A 3 -15.49 9.45 14.00
C LEU A 3 -15.85 9.93 12.58
N SER A 4 -17.03 9.63 12.08
CA SER A 4 -17.43 10.02 10.71
C SER A 4 -18.11 11.36 10.64
N ASN A 5 -18.80 11.77 11.72
CA ASN A 5 -19.66 12.97 11.73
C ASN A 5 -18.97 14.22 12.29
N SER A 6 -17.86 14.07 13.05
CA SER A 6 -17.11 15.21 13.54
C SER A 6 -15.94 15.58 12.62
N SER A 7 -15.65 16.88 12.50
CA SER A 7 -14.49 17.37 11.74
C SER A 7 -13.16 16.87 12.32
N VAL A 8 -13.10 16.74 13.65
CA VAL A 8 -11.93 16.22 14.36
C VAL A 8 -11.76 14.73 14.10
N GLY A 9 -12.85 13.94 14.18
CA GLY A 9 -12.79 12.49 13.94
C GLY A 9 -12.27 12.15 12.55
N ARG A 10 -12.71 12.89 11.53
CA ARG A 10 -12.21 12.70 10.14
C ARG A 10 -10.72 12.99 10.00
N LYS A 11 -10.22 14.02 10.66
CA LYS A 11 -8.78 14.34 10.68
C LYS A 11 -7.97 13.25 11.41
N VAL A 12 -8.51 12.71 12.49
CA VAL A 12 -7.88 11.61 13.24
C VAL A 12 -7.78 10.36 12.35
N VAL A 13 -8.85 9.98 11.64
CA VAL A 13 -8.82 8.85 10.70
C VAL A 13 -7.75 9.05 9.63
N MET A 14 -7.69 10.26 9.01
CA MET A 14 -6.67 10.59 8.02
C MET A 14 -5.25 10.49 8.56
N SER A 15 -5.01 11.01 9.77
CA SER A 15 -3.68 10.96 10.39
C SER A 15 -3.27 9.53 10.73
N VAL A 16 -4.14 8.76 11.35
CA VAL A 16 -3.84 7.37 11.75
C VAL A 16 -3.58 6.50 10.52
N THR A 17 -4.44 6.56 9.51
CA THR A 17 -4.23 5.79 8.27
C THR A 17 -2.97 6.24 7.54
N GLY A 18 -2.71 7.55 7.48
CA GLY A 18 -1.50 8.09 6.86
C GLY A 18 -0.22 7.65 7.56
N ILE A 19 -0.17 7.71 8.90
CA ILE A 19 0.98 7.25 9.69
C ILE A 19 1.21 5.74 9.48
N ALA A 20 0.15 4.93 9.51
CA ALA A 20 0.26 3.50 9.28
C ALA A 20 0.85 3.17 7.89
N LEU A 21 0.40 3.89 6.84
CA LEU A 21 0.94 3.73 5.49
C LEU A 21 2.41 4.17 5.38
N VAL A 22 2.80 5.26 6.04
CA VAL A 22 4.21 5.71 6.06
C VAL A 22 5.11 4.71 6.78
N LEU A 23 4.66 4.16 7.91
CA LEU A 23 5.40 3.13 8.64
C LEU A 23 5.57 1.87 7.78
N PHE A 24 4.51 1.43 7.11
CA PHE A 24 4.59 0.32 6.16
C PHE A 24 5.58 0.62 5.02
N LEU A 25 5.50 1.79 4.41
CA LEU A 25 6.38 2.17 3.30
C LEU A 25 7.85 2.19 3.74
N THR A 26 8.14 2.69 4.94
CA THR A 26 9.48 2.70 5.52
C THR A 26 9.99 1.28 5.74
N PHE A 27 9.17 0.41 6.33
CA PHE A 27 9.51 -1.00 6.51
C PHE A 27 9.73 -1.70 5.16
N HIS A 28 8.81 -1.51 4.21
CA HIS A 28 8.89 -2.06 2.85
C HIS A 28 10.19 -1.65 2.15
N MET A 29 10.55 -0.36 2.23
CA MET A 29 11.78 0.15 1.65
C MET A 29 13.03 -0.43 2.32
N ALA A 30 13.01 -0.55 3.65
CA ALA A 30 14.12 -1.15 4.40
C ALA A 30 14.34 -2.63 4.03
N MET A 31 13.26 -3.41 3.89
CA MET A 31 13.35 -4.81 3.47
C MET A 31 13.88 -4.94 2.03
N ASN A 32 13.44 -4.09 1.12
CA ASN A 32 13.96 -4.08 -0.26
C ASN A 32 15.42 -3.63 -0.34
N LEU A 33 15.88 -2.78 0.58
CA LEU A 33 17.29 -2.38 0.64
C LEU A 33 18.21 -3.57 0.96
N VAL A 34 17.73 -4.56 1.72
CA VAL A 34 18.49 -5.79 2.00
C VAL A 34 18.84 -6.53 0.71
N ALA A 35 18.00 -6.49 -0.34
CA ALA A 35 18.28 -7.12 -1.62
C ALA A 35 19.58 -6.58 -2.29
N ILE A 36 19.93 -5.33 -2.01
CA ILE A 36 21.16 -4.71 -2.55
C ILE A 36 22.40 -5.19 -1.78
N ILE A 37 22.21 -5.53 -0.50
CA ILE A 37 23.32 -5.89 0.40
C ILE A 37 23.58 -7.40 0.37
N SER A 38 22.52 -8.21 0.38
CA SER A 38 22.59 -9.67 0.46
C SER A 38 21.38 -10.31 -0.17
N ALA A 39 21.59 -11.08 -1.25
CA ALA A 39 20.55 -11.86 -1.91
C ALA A 39 19.98 -12.94 -0.97
N ASP A 40 20.83 -13.61 -0.20
CA ASP A 40 20.42 -14.65 0.74
C ASP A 40 19.57 -14.07 1.88
N GLY A 41 19.98 -12.91 2.41
CA GLY A 41 19.20 -12.19 3.42
C GLY A 41 17.82 -11.76 2.90
N TYR A 42 17.75 -11.31 1.65
CA TYR A 42 16.49 -10.98 1.01
C TYR A 42 15.59 -12.20 0.81
N ASN A 43 16.14 -13.33 0.32
CA ASN A 43 15.40 -14.58 0.17
C ASN A 43 14.83 -15.08 1.50
N MET A 44 15.59 -14.97 2.60
CA MET A 44 15.10 -15.30 3.94
C MET A 44 13.91 -14.43 4.36
N ILE A 45 13.97 -13.12 4.07
CA ILE A 45 12.85 -12.19 4.33
C ILE A 45 11.63 -12.58 3.51
N CYS A 46 11.81 -12.91 2.24
CA CYS A 46 10.74 -13.32 1.35
C CYS A 46 10.09 -14.63 1.81
N GLU A 47 10.87 -15.60 2.23
CA GLU A 47 10.37 -16.86 2.79
C GLU A 47 9.59 -16.63 4.09
N PHE A 48 10.07 -15.75 4.96
CA PHE A 48 9.38 -15.39 6.20
C PHE A 48 8.09 -14.62 5.96
N LEU A 49 8.09 -13.67 5.02
CA LEU A 49 6.94 -12.83 4.68
C LEU A 49 6.05 -13.42 3.57
N GLY A 50 6.46 -14.54 2.96
CA GLY A 50 5.78 -15.15 1.82
C GLY A 50 4.35 -15.60 2.11
N ALA A 51 3.86 -16.67 1.49
CA ALA A 51 2.47 -17.11 1.54
C ALA A 51 1.98 -17.63 2.90
N ASN A 52 2.39 -17.00 3.99
CA ASN A 52 1.93 -17.30 5.35
C ASN A 52 0.61 -16.61 5.65
N TRP A 53 -0.23 -17.24 6.47
CA TRP A 53 -1.54 -16.71 6.84
C TRP A 53 -1.48 -15.30 7.45
N TYR A 54 -0.46 -14.99 8.26
CA TYR A 54 -0.30 -13.68 8.89
C TYR A 54 0.07 -12.60 7.84
N ALA A 55 0.83 -12.94 6.80
CA ALA A 55 1.14 -12.03 5.71
C ALA A 55 -0.12 -11.70 4.88
N LEU A 56 -0.99 -12.68 4.65
CA LEU A 56 -2.30 -12.46 4.01
C LEU A 56 -3.18 -11.52 4.82
N VAL A 57 -3.28 -11.73 6.13
CA VAL A 57 -4.04 -10.85 7.03
C VAL A 57 -3.45 -9.44 7.06
N ALA A 58 -2.13 -9.32 7.14
CA ALA A 58 -1.44 -8.02 7.11
C ALA A 58 -1.67 -7.28 5.78
N THR A 59 -1.59 -8.00 4.66
CA THR A 59 -1.86 -7.45 3.32
C THR A 59 -3.30 -6.98 3.17
N ALA A 60 -4.26 -7.77 3.62
CA ALA A 60 -5.68 -7.39 3.61
C ALA A 60 -5.95 -6.16 4.50
N GLY A 61 -5.35 -6.12 5.69
CA GLY A 61 -5.42 -4.97 6.58
C GLY A 61 -4.81 -3.71 5.99
N LEU A 62 -3.65 -3.83 5.34
CA LEU A 62 -2.99 -2.74 4.64
C LEU A 62 -3.82 -2.23 3.46
N ALA A 63 -4.40 -3.13 2.66
CA ALA A 63 -5.29 -2.77 1.57
C ALA A 63 -6.52 -2.00 2.07
N ALA A 64 -7.13 -2.46 3.16
CA ALA A 64 -8.25 -1.76 3.79
C ALA A 64 -7.86 -0.35 4.28
N LEU A 65 -6.71 -0.20 4.96
CA LEU A 65 -6.19 1.10 5.39
C LEU A 65 -5.94 2.04 4.21
N PHE A 66 -5.38 1.53 3.13
CA PHE A 66 -5.12 2.28 1.92
C PHE A 66 -6.43 2.79 1.27
N VAL A 67 -7.42 1.92 1.11
CA VAL A 67 -8.73 2.29 0.56
C VAL A 67 -9.43 3.34 1.44
N ILE A 68 -9.43 3.14 2.75
CA ILE A 68 -9.99 4.12 3.71
C ILE A 68 -9.27 5.47 3.58
N HIS A 69 -7.94 5.46 3.52
CA HIS A 69 -7.15 6.68 3.38
C HIS A 69 -7.51 7.45 2.10
N ILE A 70 -7.60 6.76 0.95
CA ILE A 70 -7.98 7.38 -0.33
C ILE A 70 -9.39 7.96 -0.26
N ILE A 71 -10.38 7.19 0.23
CA ILE A 71 -11.77 7.64 0.31
C ILE A 71 -11.85 8.93 1.16
N TYR A 72 -11.22 8.93 2.32
CA TYR A 72 -11.21 10.10 3.19
C TYR A 72 -10.46 11.28 2.59
N ALA A 73 -9.34 11.05 1.88
CA ALA A 73 -8.59 12.09 1.21
C ALA A 73 -9.43 12.81 0.15
N PHE A 74 -10.11 12.06 -0.72
CA PHE A 74 -11.01 12.63 -1.71
C PHE A 74 -12.21 13.32 -1.07
N TRP A 75 -12.84 12.70 -0.10
CA TRP A 75 -14.00 13.27 0.59
C TRP A 75 -13.67 14.59 1.26
N LEU A 76 -12.59 14.64 2.03
CA LEU A 76 -12.14 15.88 2.67
C LEU A 76 -11.74 16.95 1.66
N THR A 77 -11.10 16.56 0.55
CA THR A 77 -10.76 17.50 -0.53
C THR A 77 -12.00 18.10 -1.17
N MET A 78 -13.02 17.27 -1.45
CA MET A 78 -14.28 17.75 -2.02
C MET A 78 -15.02 18.69 -1.04
N GLN A 79 -15.06 18.35 0.24
CA GLN A 79 -15.66 19.21 1.26
C GLN A 79 -14.93 20.55 1.38
N ASN A 80 -13.60 20.54 1.37
CA ASN A 80 -12.81 21.76 1.44
C ASN A 80 -12.99 22.64 0.19
N ARG A 81 -13.12 22.03 -1.00
CA ARG A 81 -13.42 22.74 -2.25
C ARG A 81 -14.81 23.35 -2.21
N LYS A 82 -15.81 22.61 -1.75
CA LYS A 82 -17.19 23.10 -1.61
C LYS A 82 -17.28 24.24 -0.58
N ALA A 83 -16.57 24.13 0.53
CA ALA A 83 -16.56 25.16 1.57
C ALA A 83 -15.89 26.48 1.11
N ARG A 84 -14.90 26.40 0.19
CA ARG A 84 -14.26 27.59 -0.38
C ARG A 84 -15.16 28.35 -1.37
N GLY A 85 -16.14 27.69 -1.99
CA GLY A 85 -16.99 28.30 -3.02
C GLY A 85 -16.25 28.59 -4.33
N SER A 86 -16.90 29.33 -5.22
CA SER A 86 -16.37 29.75 -6.52
C SER A 86 -15.53 31.02 -6.47
N GLU A 87 -15.64 31.79 -5.40
CA GLU A 87 -14.92 33.05 -5.27
C GLU A 87 -13.46 32.81 -4.89
N ARG A 88 -12.55 33.40 -5.66
CA ARG A 88 -11.13 33.43 -5.34
C ARG A 88 -10.85 34.54 -4.37
N TYR A 89 -10.05 34.27 -3.36
CA TYR A 89 -9.54 35.31 -2.48
C TYR A 89 -8.78 36.39 -3.29
N ALA A 90 -9.10 37.64 -3.05
CA ALA A 90 -8.43 38.76 -3.71
C ALA A 90 -6.91 38.82 -3.35
N VAL A 91 -6.56 38.32 -2.16
CA VAL A 91 -5.17 38.20 -1.72
C VAL A 91 -4.92 36.74 -1.33
N VAL A 92 -4.03 36.09 -2.08
CA VAL A 92 -3.54 34.73 -1.77
C VAL A 92 -2.18 34.86 -1.11
N ASP A 93 -2.17 35.15 0.18
CA ASP A 93 -0.94 35.08 0.97
C ASP A 93 -0.73 33.62 1.41
N LYS A 94 0.28 32.97 0.83
CA LYS A 94 0.67 31.63 1.24
C LYS A 94 1.57 31.75 2.46
N PRO A 95 1.20 31.17 3.60
CA PRO A 95 2.05 31.19 4.79
C PRO A 95 3.45 30.66 4.44
N LYS A 96 4.49 31.41 4.70
CA LYS A 96 5.89 31.02 4.44
C LYS A 96 6.31 29.78 5.23
N THR A 97 5.54 29.44 6.26
CA THR A 97 5.76 28.28 7.15
C THR A 97 5.18 26.97 6.62
N VAL A 98 4.38 27.00 5.52
CA VAL A 98 3.78 25.78 4.97
C VAL A 98 4.66 25.25 3.85
N GLU A 99 5.17 24.05 4.03
CA GLU A 99 6.02 23.39 3.05
C GLU A 99 5.30 23.14 1.72
N TRP A 100 6.05 23.15 0.62
CA TRP A 100 5.53 22.92 -0.74
C TRP A 100 4.78 21.59 -0.87
N ALA A 101 5.29 20.53 -0.26
CA ALA A 101 4.65 19.20 -0.27
C ALA A 101 3.25 19.24 0.35
N SER A 102 3.07 19.97 1.46
CA SER A 102 1.78 20.14 2.11
C SER A 102 0.77 20.91 1.25
N GLN A 103 1.25 21.89 0.48
CA GLN A 103 0.40 22.67 -0.45
C GLN A 103 -0.04 21.84 -1.66
N ASN A 104 0.74 20.85 -2.08
CA ASN A 104 0.52 20.03 -3.26
C ASN A 104 0.12 18.58 -2.94
N MET A 105 -0.37 18.31 -1.74
CA MET A 105 -0.72 16.95 -1.25
C MET A 105 -1.61 16.17 -2.22
N LEU A 106 -2.61 16.80 -2.83
CA LEU A 106 -3.51 16.11 -3.76
C LEU A 106 -2.77 15.63 -5.01
N VAL A 107 -1.94 16.47 -5.60
CA VAL A 107 -1.17 16.13 -6.81
C VAL A 107 -0.16 15.04 -6.51
N LEU A 108 0.58 15.17 -5.40
CA LEU A 108 1.51 14.15 -4.94
C LEU A 108 0.80 12.82 -4.65
N GLY A 109 -0.38 12.86 -4.01
CA GLY A 109 -1.20 11.68 -3.76
C GLY A 109 -1.64 10.98 -5.04
N LEU A 110 -2.03 11.73 -6.08
CA LEU A 110 -2.39 11.15 -7.39
C LEU A 110 -1.18 10.49 -8.06
N ILE A 111 0.01 11.11 -7.99
CA ILE A 111 1.25 10.51 -8.51
C ILE A 111 1.55 9.20 -7.78
N VAL A 112 1.41 9.17 -6.46
CA VAL A 112 1.60 7.95 -5.66
C VAL A 112 0.59 6.86 -6.05
N ILE A 113 -0.69 7.19 -6.28
CA ILE A 113 -1.71 6.23 -6.71
C ILE A 113 -1.34 5.61 -8.06
N VAL A 114 -0.91 6.41 -9.03
CA VAL A 114 -0.47 5.90 -10.34
C VAL A 114 0.76 5.01 -10.20
N GLY A 115 1.78 5.45 -9.46
CA GLY A 115 2.99 4.67 -9.19
C GLY A 115 2.67 3.35 -8.49
N LEU A 116 1.78 3.38 -7.49
CA LEU A 116 1.33 2.18 -6.79
C LEU A 116 0.55 1.23 -7.70
N GLY A 117 -0.30 1.75 -8.59
CA GLY A 117 -1.02 0.94 -9.58
C GLY A 117 -0.06 0.17 -10.48
N LEU A 118 0.99 0.83 -10.99
CA LEU A 118 2.05 0.20 -11.77
C LEU A 118 2.85 -0.82 -10.94
N HIS A 119 3.15 -0.49 -9.69
CA HIS A 119 3.84 -1.38 -8.77
C HIS A 119 3.03 -2.64 -8.49
N LEU A 120 1.76 -2.51 -8.14
CA LEU A 120 0.86 -3.65 -7.91
C LEU A 120 0.70 -4.50 -9.17
N PHE A 121 0.56 -3.89 -10.34
CA PHE A 121 0.45 -4.64 -11.58
C PHE A 121 1.73 -5.43 -11.90
N ASN A 122 2.91 -4.81 -11.75
CA ASN A 122 4.17 -5.44 -12.13
C ASN A 122 4.66 -6.46 -11.10
N PHE A 123 4.42 -6.23 -9.83
CA PHE A 123 4.93 -7.09 -8.76
C PHE A 123 3.82 -7.98 -8.19
N TRP A 124 2.79 -7.41 -7.61
CA TRP A 124 1.76 -8.20 -6.94
C TRP A 124 0.96 -9.07 -7.91
N ALA A 125 0.45 -8.51 -9.02
CA ALA A 125 -0.38 -9.26 -9.96
C ALA A 125 0.41 -10.30 -10.75
N LYS A 126 1.70 -10.07 -11.02
CA LYS A 126 2.53 -11.01 -11.79
C LYS A 126 3.24 -12.04 -10.93
N MET A 127 3.40 -11.77 -9.64
CA MET A 127 4.18 -12.63 -8.74
C MET A 127 3.30 -13.23 -7.64
N GLN A 128 2.67 -12.41 -6.83
CA GLN A 128 1.91 -12.87 -5.67
C GLN A 128 0.55 -13.47 -6.02
N LEU A 129 -0.14 -12.92 -7.02
CA LEU A 129 -1.46 -13.41 -7.42
C LEU A 129 -1.42 -14.85 -7.99
N PRO A 130 -0.48 -15.22 -8.89
CA PRO A 130 -0.35 -16.60 -9.35
C PRO A 130 -0.02 -17.58 -8.24
N GLU A 131 0.84 -17.19 -7.28
CA GLU A 131 1.17 -18.01 -6.12
C GLU A 131 -0.06 -18.23 -5.22
N LEU A 132 -0.83 -17.17 -4.97
CA LEU A 132 -2.06 -17.25 -4.20
C LEU A 132 -3.10 -18.14 -4.89
N MET A 133 -3.29 -18.01 -6.19
CA MET A 133 -4.21 -18.85 -6.96
C MET A 133 -3.78 -20.31 -6.96
N HIS A 134 -2.48 -20.58 -7.13
CA HIS A 134 -1.95 -21.94 -7.07
C HIS A 134 -2.16 -22.57 -5.68
N ASN A 135 -1.97 -21.82 -4.60
CA ASN A 135 -2.23 -22.30 -3.24
C ASN A 135 -3.74 -22.57 -2.99
N LEU A 136 -4.63 -21.79 -3.59
CA LEU A 136 -6.07 -22.03 -3.52
C LEU A 136 -6.47 -23.27 -4.30
N ASP A 137 -5.91 -23.48 -5.48
CA ASP A 137 -6.14 -24.67 -6.32
C ASP A 137 -5.59 -25.95 -5.65
N MET A 138 -4.42 -25.85 -4.99
CA MET A 138 -3.85 -26.97 -4.22
C MET A 138 -4.70 -27.38 -3.02
N HIS A 139 -5.44 -26.47 -2.41
CA HIS A 139 -6.39 -26.81 -1.37
C HIS A 139 -7.66 -27.50 -1.90
N ALA A 140 -7.96 -27.32 -3.20
CA ALA A 140 -9.06 -28.02 -3.86
C ALA A 140 -8.65 -29.43 -4.33
N ASP A 141 -7.37 -29.62 -4.70
CA ASP A 141 -6.82 -30.90 -5.21
C ASP A 141 -5.83 -31.54 -4.23
N THR A 142 -6.28 -31.86 -3.05
CA THR A 142 -5.47 -32.57 -2.06
C THR A 142 -5.22 -34.02 -2.47
N LEU A 143 -4.34 -34.32 -3.41
CA LEU A 143 -3.60 -35.60 -3.40
C LEU A 143 -2.54 -35.85 -4.49
N VAL A 144 -2.32 -35.04 -5.50
CA VAL A 144 -1.57 -35.53 -6.67
C VAL A 144 -0.25 -34.84 -7.03
N SER A 145 0.13 -33.68 -6.45
CA SER A 145 1.23 -32.93 -7.06
C SER A 145 2.38 -32.45 -6.17
N TYR A 146 2.69 -33.10 -5.07
CA TYR A 146 3.87 -32.74 -4.26
C TYR A 146 5.23 -33.08 -4.91
N THR A 147 5.27 -33.92 -5.92
CA THR A 147 6.55 -34.47 -6.46
C THR A 147 7.11 -33.72 -7.67
N HIS A 148 6.28 -33.00 -8.42
CA HIS A 148 6.73 -32.35 -9.67
C HIS A 148 7.14 -30.88 -9.54
N LEU A 149 6.71 -30.17 -8.50
CA LEU A 149 6.95 -28.74 -8.36
C LEU A 149 8.30 -28.39 -7.73
N ARG A 150 8.87 -29.25 -6.89
CA ARG A 150 10.19 -29.02 -6.29
C ARG A 150 11.35 -28.97 -7.27
N ALA A 151 11.23 -29.58 -8.44
CA ALA A 151 12.29 -29.58 -9.45
C ALA A 151 12.35 -28.26 -10.25
N HIS A 152 11.27 -27.48 -10.28
CA HIS A 152 11.20 -26.20 -11.00
C HIS A 152 11.49 -24.97 -10.14
N GLU A 153 11.52 -25.10 -8.81
CA GLU A 153 11.69 -23.97 -7.89
C GLU A 153 13.14 -23.49 -7.75
N THR A 154 14.12 -24.32 -8.09
CA THR A 154 15.54 -23.95 -7.99
C THR A 154 16.00 -22.89 -8.98
N GLY A 155 15.20 -22.54 -9.98
CA GLY A 155 15.52 -21.49 -10.96
C GLY A 155 14.80 -20.16 -10.74
N ARG A 156 13.86 -20.07 -9.80
CA ARG A 156 13.03 -18.88 -9.57
C ARG A 156 13.34 -18.08 -8.29
N ASN A 157 14.32 -18.50 -7.53
CA ASN A 157 14.62 -17.95 -6.21
C ASN A 157 15.23 -16.53 -6.18
N LEU A 158 15.13 -15.78 -7.26
CA LEU A 158 15.58 -14.37 -7.32
C LEU A 158 14.45 -13.37 -7.53
N VAL A 159 13.18 -13.78 -7.35
CA VAL A 159 12.03 -12.92 -7.67
C VAL A 159 10.99 -13.02 -6.57
N CYS A 160 11.20 -12.27 -5.50
CA CYS A 160 10.14 -11.88 -4.57
C CYS A 160 9.61 -10.50 -4.93
#